data_e0c606c53bd289f8f2b87f937a1c1d70
#
_entry.id   e0c606c53bd289f8f2b87f937a1c1d70
#
_cell.length_a   1.000
_cell.length_b   1.000
_cell.length_c   1.000
_cell.angle_alpha   90.00
_cell.angle_beta   90.00
_cell.angle_gamma   90.00
#
_symmetry.space_group_name_H-M   'P 1'
#
loop_
_entity.id
_entity.type
_entity.pdbx_description
1 polymer ?
#
loop_
_entity_poly.entity_id
_entity_poly.type
_entity_poly.pdbx_seq_one_letter_code
_entity_poly.pdbx_strand_id
1 'polypeptide(L)'
;TVADASCEDESGGGADDQGSSLVFVNARRNAEAAARRRREVTATHLTDDERGQLADLAAEIRDVSDAETSDTLADCVADGAAFHHAGLAPEHRSLVEEAFRVRLVKCVSATPTLAAGVNTPSRRVIVRDWRRYDGEFGGMKPLDVLEVHQMMGRAGRPGLDPYGEAVLRAKNAETRDELFERYVWADPEPVRSKLAAEPALRTHVLATVASGFAHTREELLAFLDRTLYATQTDESGRLEAVTDDVLAYLDRNGFLDREDGTLSATSVGHTVSRLYLDPMTAAEIIDGLEWADANRESAVRALGGDDDTAPGAADGAAET
;
A
#
# COMPACT_ATOMS: atom_id res chain seq x y z
N THR A 1 -3.04 -14.16 23.80
CA THR A 1 -3.81 -14.80 22.73
C THR A 1 -5.12 -14.06 22.56
N VAL A 2 -5.71 -13.99 21.36
CA VAL A 2 -6.91 -13.17 21.08
C VAL A 2 -8.13 -13.63 21.88
N ALA A 3 -8.17 -14.89 22.28
CA ALA A 3 -9.23 -15.43 23.15
C ALA A 3 -9.22 -14.81 24.55
N ASP A 4 -8.05 -14.51 25.13
CA ASP A 4 -7.93 -13.88 26.45
C ASP A 4 -8.18 -12.36 26.41
N ALA A 5 -8.19 -11.76 25.21
CA ALA A 5 -8.38 -10.33 25.05
C ALA A 5 -9.85 -9.91 24.94
N SER A 6 -10.76 -10.85 24.73
CA SER A 6 -12.21 -10.63 24.69
C SER A 6 -12.93 -11.12 25.93
N CYS A 7 -12.26 -11.86 26.80
CA CYS A 7 -12.82 -12.39 28.05
C CYS A 7 -11.88 -12.08 29.21
N GLU A 8 -12.42 -11.58 30.25
CA GLU A 8 -11.91 -11.32 31.61
C GLU A 8 -11.63 -9.83 31.89
N ASP A 9 -12.71 -9.06 31.97
CA ASP A 9 -12.83 -8.06 33.02
C ASP A 9 -14.06 -8.43 33.86
N GLU A 10 -13.83 -9.13 34.95
CA GLU A 10 -14.82 -9.30 36.02
C GLU A 10 -15.04 -7.99 36.79
N SER A 11 -15.60 -7.00 36.13
CA SER A 11 -16.27 -5.87 36.74
C SER A 11 -17.56 -5.61 35.98
N GLY A 12 -18.67 -6.10 36.56
CA GLY A 12 -20.09 -5.89 36.26
C GLY A 12 -20.50 -4.79 35.28
N GLY A 13 -20.08 -4.87 34.02
CA GLY A 13 -20.56 -4.07 32.91
C GLY A 13 -21.46 -4.95 32.04
N GLY A 14 -22.68 -4.47 31.77
CA GLY A 14 -23.65 -5.17 30.93
C GLY A 14 -23.13 -5.42 29.52
N ALA A 15 -23.89 -6.13 28.67
CA ALA A 15 -23.60 -6.55 27.29
C ALA A 15 -23.15 -5.43 26.32
N ASP A 16 -23.15 -4.17 26.77
CA ASP A 16 -22.75 -2.96 26.02
C ASP A 16 -21.22 -2.69 26.04
N ASP A 17 -20.42 -3.43 26.85
CA ASP A 17 -18.98 -3.18 27.02
C ASP A 17 -18.07 -4.04 26.14
N GLN A 18 -18.63 -4.82 25.21
CA GLN A 18 -17.87 -5.61 24.24
C GLN A 18 -17.39 -4.73 23.08
N GLY A 19 -16.18 -4.17 23.24
CA GLY A 19 -15.57 -3.31 22.23
C GLY A 19 -15.07 -4.07 21.00
N SER A 20 -15.09 -3.41 19.83
CA SER A 20 -14.51 -3.94 18.60
C SER A 20 -12.97 -4.00 18.65
N SER A 21 -12.38 -4.96 17.93
CA SER A 21 -10.94 -5.17 17.87
C SER A 21 -10.41 -5.01 16.45
N LEU A 22 -9.29 -4.27 16.28
CA LEU A 22 -8.57 -4.11 15.03
C LEU A 22 -7.20 -4.76 15.15
N VAL A 23 -6.87 -5.68 14.24
CA VAL A 23 -5.62 -6.45 14.31
C VAL A 23 -4.78 -6.19 13.07
N PHE A 24 -3.64 -5.55 13.24
CA PHE A 24 -2.70 -5.27 12.15
C PHE A 24 -1.73 -6.43 11.90
N VAL A 25 -1.59 -6.78 10.61
CA VAL A 25 -0.72 -7.83 10.11
C VAL A 25 0.07 -7.33 8.90
N ASN A 26 1.18 -7.96 8.59
CA ASN A 26 2.15 -7.47 7.60
C ASN A 26 1.86 -7.85 6.13
N ALA A 27 0.85 -8.69 5.85
CA ALA A 27 0.55 -9.16 4.50
C ALA A 27 -0.95 -9.43 4.30
N ARG A 28 -1.45 -9.27 3.06
CA ARG A 28 -2.85 -9.53 2.66
C ARG A 28 -3.28 -10.93 3.07
N ARG A 29 -2.54 -11.95 2.66
CA ARG A 29 -2.79 -13.36 3.03
C ARG A 29 -2.84 -13.58 4.53
N ASN A 30 -2.06 -12.83 5.32
CA ASN A 30 -2.09 -12.90 6.77
C ASN A 30 -3.36 -12.27 7.35
N ALA A 31 -3.91 -11.23 6.71
CA ALA A 31 -5.18 -10.61 7.12
C ALA A 31 -6.34 -11.59 6.93
N GLU A 32 -6.45 -12.19 5.75
CA GLU A 32 -7.47 -13.21 5.45
C GLU A 32 -7.38 -14.40 6.40
N ALA A 33 -6.19 -15.00 6.54
CA ALA A 33 -5.98 -16.13 7.43
C ALA A 33 -6.25 -15.81 8.91
N ALA A 34 -6.01 -14.56 9.31
CA ALA A 34 -6.29 -14.10 10.65
C ALA A 34 -7.79 -13.90 10.89
N ALA A 35 -8.53 -13.36 9.92
CA ALA A 35 -9.99 -13.25 9.99
C ALA A 35 -10.66 -14.64 10.06
N ARG A 36 -10.29 -15.55 9.15
CA ARG A 36 -10.81 -16.93 9.17
C ARG A 36 -10.65 -17.62 10.53
N ARG A 37 -9.50 -17.45 11.20
CA ARG A 37 -9.26 -18.04 12.53
C ARG A 37 -10.06 -17.41 13.66
N ARG A 38 -10.57 -16.19 13.47
CA ARG A 38 -11.33 -15.48 14.50
C ARG A 38 -12.83 -15.70 14.41
N ARG A 39 -13.33 -16.24 13.29
CA ARG A 39 -14.75 -16.51 13.06
C ARG A 39 -15.42 -17.23 14.22
N GLU A 40 -14.79 -18.33 14.68
CA GLU A 40 -15.36 -19.14 15.77
C GLU A 40 -15.53 -18.33 17.07
N VAL A 41 -14.56 -17.47 17.38
CA VAL A 41 -14.60 -16.65 18.60
C VAL A 41 -15.62 -15.53 18.44
N THR A 42 -15.59 -14.78 17.33
CA THR A 42 -16.51 -13.65 17.11
C THR A 42 -17.96 -14.11 17.04
N ALA A 43 -18.23 -15.28 16.43
CA ALA A 43 -19.57 -15.85 16.34
C ALA A 43 -20.23 -16.12 17.71
N THR A 44 -19.42 -16.38 18.76
CA THR A 44 -19.96 -16.60 20.12
C THR A 44 -20.47 -15.31 20.79
N HIS A 45 -20.06 -14.15 20.27
CA HIS A 45 -20.43 -12.83 20.81
C HIS A 45 -21.54 -12.14 20.02
N LEU A 46 -22.17 -12.82 19.05
CA LEU A 46 -23.24 -12.27 18.23
C LEU A 46 -24.61 -12.58 18.84
N THR A 47 -25.46 -11.57 18.89
CA THR A 47 -26.90 -11.74 19.13
C THR A 47 -27.59 -12.30 17.88
N ASP A 48 -28.81 -12.80 18.03
CA ASP A 48 -29.59 -13.32 16.89
C ASP A 48 -29.94 -12.22 15.87
N ASP A 49 -30.17 -10.99 16.32
CA ASP A 49 -30.41 -9.84 15.45
C ASP A 49 -29.16 -9.47 14.65
N GLU A 50 -28.00 -9.43 15.29
CA GLU A 50 -26.71 -9.19 14.61
C GLU A 50 -26.38 -10.29 13.59
N ARG A 51 -26.72 -11.55 13.88
CA ARG A 51 -26.56 -12.66 12.90
C ARG A 51 -27.41 -12.45 11.66
N GLY A 52 -28.65 -11.95 11.82
CA GLY A 52 -29.51 -11.61 10.68
C GLY A 52 -28.90 -10.50 9.82
N GLN A 53 -28.50 -9.40 10.45
CA GLN A 53 -27.87 -8.27 9.75
C GLN A 53 -26.54 -8.66 9.06
N LEU A 54 -25.73 -9.50 9.69
CA LEU A 54 -24.47 -9.98 9.11
C LEU A 54 -24.71 -10.96 7.96
N ALA A 55 -25.77 -11.73 7.98
CA ALA A 55 -26.15 -12.61 6.87
C ALA A 55 -26.57 -11.79 5.64
N ASP A 56 -27.32 -10.71 5.82
CA ASP A 56 -27.71 -9.78 4.75
C ASP A 56 -26.47 -9.08 4.17
N LEU A 57 -25.56 -8.58 5.03
CA LEU A 57 -24.31 -7.98 4.62
C LEU A 57 -23.38 -8.97 3.87
N ALA A 58 -23.35 -10.22 4.29
CA ALA A 58 -22.59 -11.26 3.61
C ALA A 58 -23.14 -11.57 2.21
N ALA A 59 -24.45 -11.49 2.02
CA ALA A 59 -25.07 -11.60 0.70
C ALA A 59 -24.69 -10.40 -0.18
N GLU A 60 -24.77 -9.18 0.34
CA GLU A 60 -24.34 -7.96 -0.38
C GLU A 60 -22.87 -8.03 -0.80
N ILE A 61 -21.97 -8.52 0.06
CA ILE A 61 -20.55 -8.70 -0.26
C ILE A 61 -20.36 -9.69 -1.43
N ARG A 62 -21.15 -10.77 -1.49
CA ARG A 62 -21.08 -11.73 -2.61
C ARG A 62 -21.56 -11.11 -3.91
N ASP A 63 -22.57 -10.24 -3.86
CA ASP A 63 -23.14 -9.58 -5.04
C ASP A 63 -22.16 -8.56 -5.69
N VAL A 64 -21.14 -8.08 -4.96
CA VAL A 64 -20.14 -7.17 -5.50
C VAL A 64 -19.24 -7.84 -6.55
N SER A 65 -18.87 -9.10 -6.37
CA SER A 65 -17.92 -9.79 -7.26
C SER A 65 -17.93 -11.31 -7.05
N ASP A 66 -17.83 -12.06 -8.15
CA ASP A 66 -17.72 -13.53 -8.17
C ASP A 66 -16.31 -14.06 -7.77
N ALA A 67 -15.47 -13.23 -7.20
CA ALA A 67 -14.12 -13.64 -6.80
C ALA A 67 -14.14 -14.48 -5.52
N GLU A 68 -13.29 -15.51 -5.43
CA GLU A 68 -13.12 -16.35 -4.23
C GLU A 68 -12.84 -15.52 -2.96
N THR A 69 -12.20 -14.36 -3.13
CA THR A 69 -11.96 -13.42 -2.02
C THR A 69 -13.27 -12.84 -1.48
N SER A 70 -14.28 -12.61 -2.33
CA SER A 70 -15.61 -12.13 -1.92
C SER A 70 -16.32 -13.18 -1.07
N ASP A 71 -16.32 -14.44 -1.50
CA ASP A 71 -16.90 -15.54 -0.74
C ASP A 71 -16.22 -15.71 0.61
N THR A 72 -14.89 -15.68 0.62
CA THR A 72 -14.12 -15.74 1.86
C THR A 72 -14.44 -14.59 2.83
N LEU A 73 -14.57 -13.37 2.29
CA LEU A 73 -14.92 -12.20 3.10
C LEU A 73 -16.34 -12.31 3.66
N ALA A 74 -17.29 -12.66 2.82
CA ALA A 74 -18.69 -12.85 3.19
C ALA A 74 -18.84 -13.92 4.30
N ASP A 75 -18.13 -15.04 4.16
CA ASP A 75 -18.09 -16.09 5.17
C ASP A 75 -17.51 -15.62 6.51
N CYS A 76 -16.47 -14.77 6.47
CA CYS A 76 -15.92 -14.19 7.70
C CYS A 76 -16.90 -13.20 8.33
N VAL A 77 -17.54 -12.37 7.52
CA VAL A 77 -18.49 -11.34 7.97
C VAL A 77 -19.71 -11.96 8.60
N ALA A 78 -20.26 -13.05 8.04
CA ALA A 78 -21.39 -13.77 8.63
C ALA A 78 -21.15 -14.20 10.09
N ASP A 79 -19.89 -14.41 10.48
CA ASP A 79 -19.48 -14.78 11.84
C ASP A 79 -18.90 -13.60 12.64
N GLY A 80 -19.08 -12.36 12.18
CA GLY A 80 -18.64 -11.14 12.88
C GLY A 80 -17.16 -10.82 12.80
N ALA A 81 -16.39 -11.51 11.93
CA ALA A 81 -14.99 -11.21 11.63
C ALA A 81 -14.85 -10.68 10.20
N ALA A 82 -13.87 -9.83 9.95
CA ALA A 82 -13.56 -9.37 8.60
C ALA A 82 -12.05 -9.22 8.38
N PHE A 83 -11.65 -9.12 7.12
CA PHE A 83 -10.31 -8.67 6.75
C PHE A 83 -10.39 -7.43 5.84
N HIS A 84 -9.33 -6.63 5.88
CA HIS A 84 -9.25 -5.39 5.11
C HIS A 84 -7.82 -5.18 4.57
N HIS A 85 -7.70 -5.00 3.26
CA HIS A 85 -6.43 -4.68 2.60
C HIS A 85 -6.68 -4.04 1.22
N ALA A 86 -5.67 -3.39 0.66
CA ALA A 86 -5.76 -2.68 -0.62
C ALA A 86 -6.07 -3.58 -1.84
N GLY A 87 -6.05 -4.92 -1.69
CA GLY A 87 -6.44 -5.85 -2.75
C GLY A 87 -7.94 -6.15 -2.82
N LEU A 88 -8.74 -5.67 -1.86
CA LEU A 88 -10.20 -5.75 -1.92
C LEU A 88 -10.74 -4.68 -2.87
N ALA A 89 -11.87 -4.97 -3.52
CA ALA A 89 -12.64 -3.97 -4.25
C ALA A 89 -13.02 -2.78 -3.34
N PRO A 90 -13.13 -1.56 -3.86
CA PRO A 90 -13.52 -0.39 -3.07
C PRO A 90 -14.84 -0.58 -2.33
N GLU A 91 -15.81 -1.22 -2.96
CA GLU A 91 -17.13 -1.53 -2.42
C GLU A 91 -17.03 -2.45 -1.21
N HIS A 92 -16.26 -3.54 -1.30
CA HIS A 92 -16.01 -4.43 -0.17
C HIS A 92 -15.38 -3.71 1.02
N ARG A 93 -14.40 -2.82 0.75
CA ARG A 93 -13.76 -2.03 1.81
C ARG A 93 -14.78 -1.14 2.52
N SER A 94 -15.62 -0.44 1.76
CA SER A 94 -16.66 0.44 2.31
C SER A 94 -17.67 -0.32 3.18
N LEU A 95 -18.13 -1.48 2.72
CA LEU A 95 -19.06 -2.34 3.48
C LEU A 95 -18.46 -2.81 4.80
N VAL A 96 -17.21 -3.29 4.78
CA VAL A 96 -16.50 -3.70 6.01
C VAL A 96 -16.29 -2.53 6.96
N GLU A 97 -15.87 -1.37 6.46
CA GLU A 97 -15.62 -0.16 7.25
C GLU A 97 -16.88 0.35 7.93
N GLU A 98 -18.03 0.35 7.22
CA GLU A 98 -19.32 0.75 7.77
C GLU A 98 -19.79 -0.23 8.85
N ALA A 99 -19.78 -1.54 8.55
CA ALA A 99 -20.17 -2.57 9.49
C ALA A 99 -19.30 -2.58 10.77
N PHE A 100 -18.01 -2.27 10.63
CA PHE A 100 -17.11 -2.13 11.77
C PHE A 100 -17.39 -0.86 12.58
N ARG A 101 -17.71 0.25 11.91
CA ARG A 101 -18.06 1.52 12.56
C ARG A 101 -19.31 1.39 13.44
N VAL A 102 -20.33 0.68 12.95
CA VAL A 102 -21.57 0.43 13.71
C VAL A 102 -21.47 -0.76 14.67
N ARG A 103 -20.27 -1.34 14.83
CA ARG A 103 -19.96 -2.48 15.73
C ARG A 103 -20.63 -3.81 15.36
N LEU A 104 -21.17 -3.93 14.17
CA LEU A 104 -21.75 -5.17 13.68
C LEU A 104 -20.64 -6.22 13.48
N VAL A 105 -19.54 -5.85 12.80
CA VAL A 105 -18.30 -6.64 12.76
C VAL A 105 -17.50 -6.40 14.04
N LYS A 106 -17.20 -7.48 14.76
CA LYS A 106 -16.51 -7.44 16.07
C LYS A 106 -14.99 -7.36 15.95
N CYS A 107 -14.42 -7.95 14.89
CA CYS A 107 -12.98 -8.01 14.71
C CYS A 107 -12.59 -7.85 13.23
N VAL A 108 -11.75 -6.85 12.93
CA VAL A 108 -11.14 -6.67 11.60
C VAL A 108 -9.66 -7.00 11.65
N SER A 109 -9.19 -7.83 10.73
CA SER A 109 -7.77 -8.09 10.51
C SER A 109 -7.31 -7.31 9.28
N ALA A 110 -6.37 -6.37 9.43
CA ALA A 110 -6.02 -5.44 8.38
C ALA A 110 -4.51 -5.34 8.13
N THR A 111 -4.16 -4.96 6.91
CA THR A 111 -2.81 -4.47 6.62
C THR A 111 -2.65 -3.00 7.06
N PRO A 112 -1.41 -2.49 7.23
CA PRO A 112 -1.16 -1.12 7.69
C PRO A 112 -1.87 -0.01 6.90
N THR A 113 -2.28 -0.29 5.66
CA THR A 113 -3.02 0.66 4.81
C THR A 113 -4.31 1.16 5.44
N LEU A 114 -4.94 0.39 6.33
CA LEU A 114 -6.13 0.83 7.08
C LEU A 114 -5.80 1.86 8.17
N ALA A 115 -4.56 1.90 8.67
CA ALA A 115 -4.16 2.87 9.68
C ALA A 115 -4.11 4.30 9.14
N ALA A 116 -3.82 4.47 7.84
CA ALA A 116 -3.76 5.75 7.16
C ALA A 116 -5.04 5.99 6.33
N GLY A 117 -5.74 7.08 6.58
CA GLY A 117 -6.81 7.58 5.69
C GLY A 117 -8.22 7.06 5.94
N VAL A 118 -8.45 6.10 6.84
CA VAL A 118 -9.80 5.60 7.16
C VAL A 118 -10.13 5.85 8.62
N ASN A 119 -11.32 6.39 8.88
CA ASN A 119 -11.81 6.61 10.25
C ASN A 119 -12.50 5.34 10.81
N THR A 120 -11.70 4.37 11.20
CA THR A 120 -12.16 3.11 11.83
C THR A 120 -11.57 2.94 13.22
N PRO A 121 -11.91 3.79 14.19
CA PRO A 121 -11.43 3.61 15.55
C PRO A 121 -12.09 2.38 16.19
N SER A 122 -11.32 1.69 17.02
CA SER A 122 -11.75 0.49 17.73
C SER A 122 -11.42 0.59 19.21
N ARG A 123 -12.14 -0.16 20.05
CA ARG A 123 -11.82 -0.22 21.49
C ARG A 123 -10.41 -0.72 21.73
N ARG A 124 -9.98 -1.75 20.96
CA ARG A 124 -8.68 -2.39 21.09
C ARG A 124 -7.99 -2.51 19.72
N VAL A 125 -6.72 -2.14 19.68
CA VAL A 125 -5.83 -2.33 18.53
C VAL A 125 -4.73 -3.32 18.90
N ILE A 126 -4.48 -4.30 18.05
CA ILE A 126 -3.40 -5.28 18.24
C ILE A 126 -2.45 -5.19 17.04
N VAL A 127 -1.24 -4.74 17.26
CA VAL A 127 -0.15 -4.83 16.26
C VAL A 127 0.49 -6.20 16.43
N ARG A 128 0.01 -7.17 15.61
CA ARG A 128 0.48 -8.55 15.68
C ARG A 128 1.86 -8.71 15.03
N ASP A 129 2.02 -8.09 13.85
CA ASP A 129 3.22 -8.19 13.04
C ASP A 129 3.86 -6.79 12.92
N TRP A 130 4.90 -6.55 13.69
CA TRP A 130 5.61 -5.28 13.74
C TRP A 130 6.84 -5.25 12.81
N ARG A 131 7.02 -6.29 11.98
CA ARG A 131 8.03 -6.40 10.93
C ARG A 131 7.38 -6.79 9.63
N ARG A 132 7.89 -6.25 8.50
CA ARG A 132 7.51 -6.69 7.16
C ARG A 132 8.74 -6.98 6.32
N TYR A 133 8.55 -7.77 5.28
CA TYR A 133 9.60 -8.03 4.30
C TYR A 133 9.87 -6.76 3.49
N ASP A 134 11.14 -6.39 3.39
CA ASP A 134 11.65 -5.27 2.61
C ASP A 134 12.65 -5.84 1.59
N GLY A 135 12.35 -5.66 0.30
CA GLY A 135 13.16 -6.20 -0.79
C GLY A 135 14.53 -5.54 -0.92
N GLU A 136 14.62 -4.25 -0.61
CA GLU A 136 15.89 -3.51 -0.63
C GLU A 136 16.79 -3.91 0.55
N PHE A 137 16.19 -4.12 1.71
CA PHE A 137 16.89 -4.63 2.89
C PHE A 137 17.22 -6.12 2.79
N GLY A 138 16.53 -6.86 1.90
CA GLY A 138 16.68 -8.30 1.71
C GLY A 138 16.18 -9.16 2.87
N GLY A 139 15.24 -8.65 3.70
CA GLY A 139 14.78 -9.36 4.88
C GLY A 139 13.61 -8.72 5.61
N MET A 140 13.35 -9.21 6.83
CA MET A 140 12.30 -8.69 7.71
C MET A 140 12.78 -7.43 8.44
N LYS A 141 12.29 -6.27 8.02
CA LYS A 141 12.58 -4.96 8.62
C LYS A 141 11.47 -4.58 9.63
N PRO A 142 11.81 -4.00 10.80
CA PRO A 142 10.84 -3.35 11.68
C PRO A 142 10.06 -2.27 10.94
N LEU A 143 8.78 -2.12 11.28
CA LEU A 143 7.97 -1.00 10.79
C LEU A 143 8.49 0.31 11.38
N ASP A 144 8.27 1.41 10.67
CA ASP A 144 8.64 2.73 11.14
C ASP A 144 7.81 3.10 12.39
N VAL A 145 8.38 3.89 13.30
CA VAL A 145 7.72 4.28 14.56
C VAL A 145 6.41 5.00 14.26
N LEU A 146 6.42 5.92 13.30
CA LEU A 146 5.22 6.64 12.87
C LEU A 146 4.12 5.69 12.39
N GLU A 147 4.45 4.66 11.62
CA GLU A 147 3.48 3.68 11.10
C GLU A 147 2.83 2.90 12.26
N VAL A 148 3.61 2.44 13.22
CA VAL A 148 3.10 1.76 14.41
C VAL A 148 2.26 2.69 15.28
N HIS A 149 2.68 3.95 15.48
CA HIS A 149 1.91 4.94 16.21
C HIS A 149 0.58 5.28 15.53
N GLN A 150 0.53 5.34 14.20
CA GLN A 150 -0.71 5.51 13.43
C GLN A 150 -1.67 4.34 13.66
N MET A 151 -1.14 3.10 13.71
CA MET A 151 -1.94 1.93 14.05
C MET A 151 -2.45 2.01 15.49
N MET A 152 -1.59 2.28 16.47
CA MET A 152 -1.94 2.40 17.89
C MET A 152 -2.94 3.53 18.13
N GLY A 153 -2.83 4.63 17.37
CA GLY A 153 -3.74 5.78 17.40
C GLY A 153 -5.17 5.46 16.92
N ARG A 154 -5.45 4.25 16.46
CA ARG A 154 -6.81 3.76 16.19
C ARG A 154 -7.49 3.18 17.43
N ALA A 155 -6.77 3.07 18.53
CA ALA A 155 -7.32 2.58 19.80
C ALA A 155 -8.10 3.67 20.53
N GLY A 156 -9.35 3.34 20.90
CA GLY A 156 -10.27 4.22 21.61
C GLY A 156 -11.12 5.09 20.66
N ARG A 157 -12.38 5.24 21.04
CA ARG A 157 -13.35 6.09 20.32
C ARG A 157 -13.77 7.22 21.23
N PRO A 158 -13.36 8.47 20.96
CA PRO A 158 -13.73 9.62 21.79
C PRO A 158 -15.25 9.72 21.94
N GLY A 159 -15.71 9.83 23.19
CA GLY A 159 -17.13 9.93 23.52
C GLY A 159 -17.91 8.60 23.53
N LEU A 160 -17.29 7.49 23.14
CA LEU A 160 -17.91 6.16 23.10
C LEU A 160 -17.21 5.15 24.02
N ASP A 161 -15.87 5.16 24.03
CA ASP A 161 -15.08 4.28 24.88
C ASP A 161 -14.48 5.08 26.05
N PRO A 162 -14.46 4.52 27.28
CA PRO A 162 -13.82 5.16 28.43
C PRO A 162 -12.30 5.26 28.27
N TYR A 163 -11.69 4.32 27.51
CA TYR A 163 -10.27 4.30 27.15
C TYR A 163 -10.05 3.40 25.93
N GLY A 164 -8.92 3.57 25.26
CA GLY A 164 -8.45 2.71 24.17
C GLY A 164 -7.28 1.85 24.62
N GLU A 165 -7.16 0.65 24.05
CA GLU A 165 -6.04 -0.26 24.31
C GLU A 165 -5.25 -0.52 23.04
N ALA A 166 -3.94 -0.24 23.09
CA ALA A 166 -3.00 -0.61 22.02
C ALA A 166 -2.06 -1.70 22.53
N VAL A 167 -2.05 -2.84 21.83
CA VAL A 167 -1.29 -4.03 22.22
C VAL A 167 -0.24 -4.34 21.13
N LEU A 168 1.03 -4.37 21.53
CA LEU A 168 2.13 -4.85 20.71
C LEU A 168 2.43 -6.31 21.08
N ARG A 169 2.42 -7.21 20.08
CA ARG A 169 2.65 -8.63 20.32
C ARG A 169 4.13 -8.96 20.36
N ALA A 170 4.64 -9.31 21.53
CA ALA A 170 5.98 -9.87 21.72
C ALA A 170 5.96 -11.41 21.78
N LYS A 171 7.03 -12.05 21.28
CA LYS A 171 7.20 -13.53 21.37
C LYS A 171 7.84 -13.97 22.68
N ASN A 172 8.69 -13.14 23.24
CA ASN A 172 9.45 -13.37 24.47
C ASN A 172 9.76 -12.04 25.17
N ALA A 173 10.41 -12.09 26.31
CA ALA A 173 10.77 -10.91 27.11
C ALA A 173 11.75 -9.96 26.37
N GLU A 174 12.73 -10.52 25.67
CA GLU A 174 13.69 -9.72 24.87
C GLU A 174 12.98 -8.90 23.78
N THR A 175 12.07 -9.56 23.01
CA THR A 175 11.24 -8.87 22.02
C THR A 175 10.32 -7.83 22.67
N ARG A 176 9.79 -8.10 23.87
CA ARG A 176 8.99 -7.12 24.62
C ARG A 176 9.79 -5.86 24.91
N ASP A 177 11.01 -6.03 25.43
CA ASP A 177 11.88 -4.92 25.79
C ASP A 177 12.30 -4.11 24.53
N GLU A 178 12.62 -4.81 23.42
CA GLU A 178 12.85 -4.16 22.11
C GLU A 178 11.62 -3.33 21.66
N LEU A 179 10.41 -3.86 21.79
CA LEU A 179 9.20 -3.15 21.38
C LEU A 179 8.91 -1.92 22.26
N PHE A 180 9.19 -2.00 23.57
CA PHE A 180 9.06 -0.85 24.45
C PHE A 180 10.01 0.27 24.07
N GLU A 181 11.28 -0.04 23.91
CA GLU A 181 12.30 0.95 23.50
C GLU A 181 12.00 1.54 22.14
N ARG A 182 11.62 0.70 21.16
CA ARG A 182 11.41 1.13 19.78
C ARG A 182 10.14 1.91 19.56
N TYR A 183 9.01 1.56 20.23
CA TYR A 183 7.70 2.10 19.88
C TYR A 183 6.98 2.79 21.04
N VAL A 184 7.24 2.41 22.29
CA VAL A 184 6.54 3.01 23.44
C VAL A 184 7.31 4.23 23.97
N TRP A 185 8.63 4.10 24.10
CA TRP A 185 9.51 5.16 24.63
C TRP A 185 10.26 5.93 23.52
N ALA A 186 10.00 5.60 22.25
CA ALA A 186 10.65 6.26 21.13
C ALA A 186 10.28 7.73 21.04
N ASP A 187 11.28 8.55 20.73
CA ASP A 187 11.05 9.91 20.28
C ASP A 187 10.35 9.95 18.93
N PRO A 188 9.62 11.03 18.60
CA PRO A 188 9.05 11.19 17.27
C PRO A 188 10.11 11.09 16.18
N GLU A 189 9.82 10.31 15.15
CA GLU A 189 10.73 10.21 13.99
C GLU A 189 10.81 11.55 13.25
N PRO A 190 12.02 11.99 12.87
CA PRO A 190 12.17 13.18 12.07
C PRO A 190 11.54 12.96 10.68
N VAL A 191 10.71 13.90 10.26
CA VAL A 191 10.20 13.93 8.88
C VAL A 191 11.37 14.23 7.94
N ARG A 192 11.65 13.35 6.99
CA ARG A 192 12.69 13.53 5.98
C ARG A 192 12.07 13.68 4.60
N SER A 193 12.59 14.61 3.82
CA SER A 193 12.18 14.75 2.42
C SER A 193 12.62 13.53 1.61
N LYS A 194 11.69 12.92 0.88
CA LYS A 194 11.99 11.85 -0.07
C LYS A 194 12.50 12.37 -1.42
N LEU A 195 12.46 13.68 -1.65
CA LEU A 195 13.05 14.31 -2.84
C LEU A 195 14.58 14.18 -2.90
N ALA A 196 15.23 13.88 -1.77
CA ALA A 196 16.68 13.61 -1.73
C ALA A 196 17.09 12.38 -2.56
N ALA A 197 16.18 11.46 -2.84
CA ALA A 197 16.42 10.35 -3.75
C ALA A 197 16.35 10.83 -5.20
N GLU A 198 17.40 10.62 -5.97
CA GLU A 198 17.53 11.08 -7.37
C GLU A 198 16.36 10.66 -8.27
N PRO A 199 15.80 9.42 -8.20
CA PRO A 199 14.62 9.04 -8.97
C PRO A 199 13.40 9.91 -8.68
N ALA A 200 13.16 10.23 -7.39
CA ALA A 200 12.05 11.08 -7.00
C ALA A 200 12.23 12.52 -7.54
N LEU A 201 13.44 13.06 -7.46
CA LEU A 201 13.71 14.41 -7.96
C LEU A 201 13.49 14.51 -9.46
N ARG A 202 13.94 13.52 -10.26
CA ARG A 202 13.69 13.47 -11.71
C ARG A 202 12.22 13.50 -12.07
N THR A 203 11.43 12.66 -11.40
CA THR A 203 9.98 12.60 -11.60
C THR A 203 9.31 13.92 -11.26
N HIS A 204 9.68 14.56 -10.15
CA HIS A 204 9.07 15.82 -9.72
C HIS A 204 9.52 17.02 -10.54
N VAL A 205 10.78 17.09 -10.97
CA VAL A 205 11.27 18.14 -11.90
C VAL A 205 10.50 18.07 -13.22
N LEU A 206 10.41 16.88 -13.83
CA LEU A 206 9.62 16.68 -15.05
C LEU A 206 8.16 17.09 -14.85
N ALA A 207 7.53 16.68 -13.74
CA ALA A 207 6.15 17.03 -13.45
C ALA A 207 5.95 18.54 -13.25
N THR A 208 6.89 19.22 -12.59
CA THR A 208 6.84 20.68 -12.35
C THR A 208 6.87 21.47 -13.67
N VAL A 209 7.76 21.08 -14.60
CA VAL A 209 7.83 21.69 -15.92
C VAL A 209 6.62 21.31 -16.79
N ALA A 210 6.24 20.03 -16.82
CA ALA A 210 5.12 19.55 -17.62
C ALA A 210 3.76 20.13 -17.22
N SER A 211 3.60 20.51 -15.93
CA SER A 211 2.40 21.18 -15.41
C SER A 211 2.44 22.70 -15.52
N GLY A 212 3.53 23.28 -16.04
CA GLY A 212 3.68 24.72 -16.22
C GLY A 212 3.93 25.52 -14.94
N PHE A 213 4.39 24.87 -13.86
CA PHE A 213 4.78 25.59 -12.63
C PHE A 213 6.15 26.27 -12.71
N ALA A 214 7.01 25.81 -13.62
CA ALA A 214 8.29 26.43 -13.90
C ALA A 214 8.60 26.33 -15.40
N HIS A 215 9.02 27.44 -16.00
CA HIS A 215 9.39 27.56 -17.40
C HIS A 215 10.87 27.94 -17.59
N THR A 216 11.57 28.24 -16.51
CA THR A 216 13.00 28.52 -16.52
C THR A 216 13.70 27.77 -15.39
N ARG A 217 15.04 27.67 -15.49
CA ARG A 217 15.87 27.09 -14.44
C ARG A 217 15.70 27.85 -13.10
N GLU A 218 15.64 29.16 -13.17
CA GLU A 218 15.50 30.04 -12.02
C GLU A 218 14.16 29.84 -11.33
N GLU A 219 13.06 29.74 -12.07
CA GLU A 219 11.72 29.44 -11.54
C GLU A 219 11.66 28.06 -10.89
N LEU A 220 12.30 27.07 -11.53
CA LEU A 220 12.38 25.70 -10.98
C LEU A 220 13.14 25.68 -9.65
N LEU A 221 14.31 26.34 -9.60
CA LEU A 221 15.08 26.46 -8.36
C LEU A 221 14.31 27.21 -7.28
N ALA A 222 13.64 28.30 -7.61
CA ALA A 222 12.79 29.04 -6.67
C ALA A 222 11.61 28.22 -6.17
N PHE A 223 11.07 27.31 -6.98
CA PHE A 223 10.05 26.36 -6.56
C PHE A 223 10.62 25.30 -5.60
N LEU A 224 11.75 24.69 -5.95
CA LEU A 224 12.42 23.65 -5.14
C LEU A 224 12.94 24.21 -3.81
N ASP A 225 13.41 25.46 -3.76
CA ASP A 225 13.88 26.15 -2.55
C ASP A 225 12.80 26.30 -1.47
N ARG A 226 11.53 26.23 -1.86
CA ARG A 226 10.38 26.27 -0.93
C ARG A 226 9.99 24.89 -0.40
N THR A 227 10.71 23.83 -0.76
CA THR A 227 10.41 22.46 -0.33
C THR A 227 11.13 22.10 0.97
N LEU A 228 10.62 21.06 1.65
CA LEU A 228 11.31 20.48 2.82
C LEU A 228 12.72 19.98 2.45
N TYR A 229 12.94 19.54 1.21
CA TYR A 229 14.25 19.11 0.74
C TYR A 229 15.29 20.22 0.86
N ALA A 230 14.99 21.40 0.35
CA ALA A 230 15.87 22.55 0.44
C ALA A 230 16.14 22.93 1.91
N THR A 231 15.11 22.93 2.77
CA THR A 231 15.24 23.23 4.20
C THR A 231 16.15 22.24 4.94
N GLN A 232 16.20 21.01 4.50
CA GLN A 232 17.01 19.92 5.11
C GLN A 232 18.40 19.75 4.48
N THR A 233 18.68 20.46 3.41
CA THR A 233 19.97 20.40 2.71
C THR A 233 20.84 21.58 3.13
N ASP A 234 21.78 21.35 4.04
CA ASP A 234 22.67 22.38 4.59
C ASP A 234 23.81 22.79 3.62
N GLU A 235 23.99 22.11 2.48
CA GLU A 235 25.08 22.38 1.54
C GLU A 235 24.63 23.41 0.50
N SER A 236 25.17 24.60 0.62
CA SER A 236 25.01 25.67 -0.36
C SER A 236 25.49 25.21 -1.76
N GLY A 237 24.58 25.27 -2.74
CA GLY A 237 24.84 24.87 -4.14
C GLY A 237 24.55 23.40 -4.48
N ARG A 238 24.28 22.53 -3.52
CA ARG A 238 23.95 21.12 -3.81
C ARG A 238 22.62 20.98 -4.53
N LEU A 239 21.59 21.74 -4.12
CA LEU A 239 20.30 21.73 -4.78
C LEU A 239 20.41 22.18 -6.25
N GLU A 240 21.21 23.21 -6.52
CA GLU A 240 21.47 23.71 -7.86
C GLU A 240 22.16 22.64 -8.72
N ALA A 241 23.26 22.04 -8.20
CA ALA A 241 24.03 21.04 -8.94
C ALA A 241 23.16 19.80 -9.28
N VAL A 242 22.41 19.26 -8.31
CA VAL A 242 21.55 18.09 -8.56
C VAL A 242 20.40 18.44 -9.51
N THR A 243 19.85 19.66 -9.42
CA THR A 243 18.81 20.12 -10.37
C THR A 243 19.36 20.21 -11.78
N ASP A 244 20.58 20.74 -11.96
CA ASP A 244 21.24 20.83 -13.27
C ASP A 244 21.52 19.45 -13.88
N ASP A 245 21.97 18.49 -13.06
CA ASP A 245 22.18 17.11 -13.50
C ASP A 245 20.86 16.44 -13.94
N VAL A 246 19.79 16.67 -13.20
CA VAL A 246 18.45 16.17 -13.53
C VAL A 246 17.94 16.80 -14.83
N LEU A 247 18.06 18.13 -15.00
CA LEU A 247 17.67 18.81 -16.23
C LEU A 247 18.46 18.30 -17.43
N ALA A 248 19.77 18.11 -17.27
CA ALA A 248 20.62 17.56 -18.34
C ALA A 248 20.24 16.11 -18.68
N TYR A 249 19.81 15.32 -17.70
CA TYR A 249 19.30 13.96 -17.93
C TYR A 249 18.00 13.97 -18.71
N LEU A 250 17.02 14.78 -18.31
CA LEU A 250 15.69 14.85 -18.92
C LEU A 250 15.76 15.39 -20.36
N ASP A 251 16.64 16.36 -20.63
CA ASP A 251 16.91 16.92 -21.95
C ASP A 251 17.54 15.85 -22.88
N ARG A 252 18.60 15.17 -22.43
CA ARG A 252 19.27 14.11 -23.23
C ARG A 252 18.36 12.96 -23.60
N ASN A 253 17.36 12.64 -22.76
CA ASN A 253 16.43 11.56 -23.02
C ASN A 253 15.12 12.04 -23.68
N GLY A 254 15.08 13.29 -24.17
CA GLY A 254 13.95 13.82 -24.94
C GLY A 254 12.66 14.01 -24.13
N PHE A 255 12.75 14.17 -22.81
CA PHE A 255 11.59 14.46 -21.96
C PHE A 255 11.35 15.97 -21.80
N LEU A 256 12.41 16.77 -21.91
CA LEU A 256 12.37 18.22 -21.89
C LEU A 256 13.11 18.80 -23.10
N ASP A 257 12.64 19.96 -23.56
CA ASP A 257 13.35 20.83 -24.49
C ASP A 257 13.90 22.05 -23.72
N ARG A 258 15.11 22.48 -24.08
CA ARG A 258 15.79 23.65 -23.52
C ARG A 258 16.15 24.61 -24.63
N GLU A 259 15.30 25.59 -24.84
CA GLU A 259 15.53 26.64 -25.88
C GLU A 259 15.56 28.02 -25.25
N ASP A 260 16.61 28.79 -25.54
CA ASP A 260 16.77 30.18 -25.10
C ASP A 260 16.56 30.41 -23.57
N GLY A 261 16.96 29.45 -22.75
CA GLY A 261 16.78 29.45 -21.29
C GLY A 261 15.40 29.05 -20.82
N THR A 262 14.48 28.75 -21.76
CA THR A 262 13.13 28.24 -21.45
C THR A 262 13.15 26.71 -21.35
N LEU A 263 12.40 26.19 -20.38
CA LEU A 263 12.15 24.77 -20.18
C LEU A 263 10.72 24.44 -20.62
N SER A 264 10.58 23.44 -21.48
CA SER A 264 9.27 22.91 -21.85
C SER A 264 9.29 21.38 -21.90
N ALA A 265 8.19 20.75 -21.53
CA ALA A 265 8.09 19.29 -21.64
C ALA A 265 7.73 18.91 -23.08
N THR A 266 8.41 17.91 -23.62
CA THR A 266 8.06 17.30 -24.91
C THR A 266 6.74 16.53 -24.82
N SER A 267 6.19 16.07 -25.93
CA SER A 267 5.00 15.21 -25.93
C SER A 267 5.21 13.91 -25.13
N VAL A 268 6.43 13.36 -25.22
CA VAL A 268 6.85 12.17 -24.46
C VAL A 268 6.98 12.52 -22.98
N GLY A 269 7.62 13.65 -22.66
CA GLY A 269 7.74 14.13 -21.27
C GLY A 269 6.39 14.34 -20.59
N HIS A 270 5.43 14.95 -21.29
CA HIS A 270 4.05 15.09 -20.80
C HIS A 270 3.38 13.72 -20.53
N THR A 271 3.62 12.74 -21.40
CA THR A 271 3.05 11.41 -21.25
C THR A 271 3.65 10.68 -20.06
N VAL A 272 4.97 10.68 -19.94
CA VAL A 272 5.70 10.09 -18.80
C VAL A 272 5.24 10.71 -17.47
N SER A 273 5.13 12.04 -17.41
CA SER A 273 4.64 12.76 -16.25
C SER A 273 3.21 12.35 -15.87
N ARG A 274 2.28 12.27 -16.80
CA ARG A 274 0.89 11.87 -16.58
C ARG A 274 0.72 10.43 -16.10
N LEU A 275 1.60 9.54 -16.57
CA LEU A 275 1.61 8.13 -16.17
C LEU A 275 2.31 7.89 -14.83
N TYR A 276 2.89 8.92 -14.22
CA TYR A 276 3.71 8.80 -13.01
C TYR A 276 4.86 7.79 -13.13
N LEU A 277 5.39 7.64 -14.35
CA LEU A 277 6.57 6.81 -14.60
C LEU A 277 7.83 7.56 -14.16
N ASP A 278 8.77 6.83 -13.55
CA ASP A 278 10.13 7.35 -13.39
C ASP A 278 10.76 7.54 -14.77
N PRO A 279 11.33 8.73 -15.06
CA PRO A 279 11.96 9.00 -16.33
C PRO A 279 13.05 8.01 -16.76
N MET A 280 13.75 7.39 -15.80
CA MET A 280 14.74 6.35 -16.11
C MET A 280 14.08 5.09 -16.67
N THR A 281 13.02 4.61 -16.00
CA THR A 281 12.24 3.48 -16.51
C THR A 281 11.63 3.79 -17.87
N ALA A 282 11.15 5.02 -18.08
CA ALA A 282 10.61 5.45 -19.36
C ALA A 282 11.69 5.44 -20.47
N ALA A 283 12.89 5.93 -20.18
CA ALA A 283 14.02 5.89 -21.12
C ALA A 283 14.39 4.44 -21.49
N GLU A 284 14.50 3.54 -20.53
CA GLU A 284 14.78 2.12 -20.77
C GLU A 284 13.72 1.45 -21.66
N ILE A 285 12.44 1.80 -21.47
CA ILE A 285 11.34 1.29 -22.30
C ILE A 285 11.47 1.84 -23.72
N ILE A 286 11.76 3.13 -23.90
CA ILE A 286 11.92 3.78 -25.21
C ILE A 286 13.10 3.17 -25.93
N ASP A 287 14.27 3.07 -25.30
CA ASP A 287 15.48 2.45 -25.87
C ASP A 287 15.20 1.01 -26.30
N GLY A 288 14.47 0.24 -25.49
CA GLY A 288 14.05 -1.12 -25.81
C GLY A 288 13.13 -1.20 -27.02
N LEU A 289 12.19 -0.27 -27.17
CA LEU A 289 11.28 -0.18 -28.33
C LEU A 289 12.03 0.23 -29.61
N GLU A 290 12.93 1.21 -29.52
CA GLU A 290 13.78 1.64 -30.63
C GLU A 290 14.71 0.51 -31.11
N TRP A 291 15.31 -0.20 -30.15
CA TRP A 291 16.11 -1.38 -30.46
C TRP A 291 15.27 -2.46 -31.14
N ALA A 292 14.06 -2.74 -30.66
CA ALA A 292 13.16 -3.75 -31.23
C ALA A 292 12.72 -3.36 -32.66
N ASP A 293 12.47 -2.06 -32.92
CA ASP A 293 12.11 -1.57 -34.26
C ASP A 293 13.31 -1.68 -35.21
N ALA A 294 14.49 -1.26 -34.76
CA ALA A 294 15.74 -1.37 -35.56
C ALA A 294 16.15 -2.83 -35.83
N ASN A 295 15.77 -3.77 -34.96
CA ASN A 295 16.09 -5.19 -35.06
C ASN A 295 14.84 -6.08 -35.19
N ARG A 296 13.83 -5.60 -35.90
CA ARG A 296 12.49 -6.19 -35.97
C ARG A 296 12.51 -7.70 -36.29
N GLU A 297 13.31 -8.14 -37.28
CA GLU A 297 13.41 -9.56 -37.62
C GLU A 297 14.00 -10.40 -36.49
N SER A 298 15.00 -9.87 -35.76
CA SER A 298 15.62 -10.54 -34.63
C SER A 298 14.70 -10.55 -33.42
N ALA A 299 13.96 -9.45 -33.18
CA ALA A 299 12.98 -9.35 -32.10
C ALA A 299 11.80 -10.29 -32.32
N VAL A 300 11.27 -10.40 -33.52
CA VAL A 300 10.20 -11.34 -33.87
C VAL A 300 10.68 -12.79 -33.67
N ARG A 301 11.92 -13.10 -34.05
CA ARG A 301 12.49 -14.44 -33.85
C ARG A 301 12.72 -14.76 -32.37
N ALA A 302 13.04 -13.76 -31.54
CA ALA A 302 13.23 -13.95 -30.11
C ALA A 302 11.90 -14.07 -29.32
N LEU A 303 10.81 -13.45 -29.81
CA LEU A 303 9.48 -13.47 -29.21
C LEU A 303 8.58 -14.57 -29.80
N GLY A 304 8.80 -14.95 -31.06
CA GLY A 304 8.15 -16.08 -31.73
C GLY A 304 8.99 -17.33 -31.51
N GLY A 305 8.61 -18.18 -30.53
CA GLY A 305 9.18 -19.49 -30.41
C GLY A 305 9.06 -20.25 -31.73
N ASP A 306 10.03 -21.10 -32.04
CA ASP A 306 10.10 -22.01 -33.20
C ASP A 306 8.75 -22.68 -33.49
N ASP A 307 7.97 -22.10 -34.38
CA ASP A 307 6.80 -22.73 -34.96
C ASP A 307 7.17 -23.30 -36.35
N ASP A 308 8.22 -24.16 -36.36
CA ASP A 308 8.63 -24.93 -37.54
C ASP A 308 8.39 -26.43 -37.28
N THR A 309 7.11 -26.75 -37.01
CA THR A 309 6.61 -28.14 -37.14
C THR A 309 5.40 -28.12 -38.08
N ALA A 310 5.66 -27.88 -39.35
CA ALA A 310 4.74 -28.30 -40.40
C ALA A 310 4.77 -29.84 -40.49
N PRO A 311 3.66 -30.55 -40.28
CA PRO A 311 3.62 -31.97 -40.53
C PRO A 311 3.73 -32.21 -42.05
N GLY A 312 4.80 -32.91 -42.43
CA GLY A 312 5.03 -33.33 -43.80
C GLY A 312 3.83 -34.04 -44.38
N ALA A 313 3.36 -33.57 -45.52
CA ALA A 313 2.41 -34.26 -46.35
C ALA A 313 3.00 -35.65 -46.77
N ALA A 314 2.40 -36.71 -46.29
CA ALA A 314 2.65 -38.05 -46.79
C ALA A 314 1.90 -38.18 -48.14
N ASP A 315 2.65 -38.14 -49.24
CA ASP A 315 2.19 -38.53 -50.55
C ASP A 315 1.91 -40.05 -50.56
N GLY A 316 0.63 -40.37 -50.72
CA GLY A 316 0.20 -41.75 -50.99
C GLY A 316 0.32 -42.05 -52.44
N ALA A 317 1.24 -42.94 -52.83
CA ALA A 317 1.21 -43.59 -54.10
C ALA A 317 0.51 -44.93 -53.96
N ALA A 318 -0.55 -45.09 -54.73
CA ALA A 318 -1.23 -46.34 -55.01
C ALA A 318 -0.39 -47.19 -55.94
N GLU A 319 -0.52 -48.51 -55.83
CA GLU A 319 -0.56 -49.53 -56.88
C GLU A 319 -0.36 -50.92 -56.20
N THR A 320 -1.21 -51.72 -56.26
CA THR A 320 -1.89 -52.81 -57.02
C THR A 320 -2.76 -53.65 -56.11
#